data_199a8b9836a8100b773c7ca5c6055911
#
_entry.id   199a8b9836a8100b773c7ca5c6055911
#
_cell.length_a   1.000
_cell.length_b   1.000
_cell.length_c   1.000
_cell.angle_alpha   90.00
_cell.angle_beta   90.00
_cell.angle_gamma   90.00
#
_symmetry.space_group_name_H-M   'P 1'
#
loop_
_entity.id
_entity.type
_entity.pdbx_description
1 polymer ?
#
loop_
_entity_poly.entity_id
_entity_poly.type
_entity_poly.pdbx_seq_one_letter_code
_entity_poly.pdbx_strand_id
1 'polypeptide(L)'
;MQPTGFRKQFTAIADALAFAQGIVDTVREPVLVLDQELRVIAANRSFYSVFKVSAEDTQGRPLYALGNGQWDIPQLRLLLEEILPEKGVMEGYEVEHAFPGLGHRTMCLNARQLNYEGGADTTILLGIEDVTERRVLEQEKDELLRQKDVLLEELQHRIANSLQIIASIILLKARAVQSEETRLHLHDAHKRVMSIAAVQRQLHASGATGPIQIVPYLAGLCEALATSMIGDNRPISLQVVGDGGSATSRQAESLGLIVTELVMNALKHAFPDENVRGQITVAYDTAGTNWKLSVSDNGLGKPDGGFAQGKSGLGTGIIKALAQQLDAQVVTLADSKGTTVSITHATFSAKEIRAA
;
A
#
# COMPACT_ATOMS: atom_id res chain seq x y z
N MET A 1 13.91 -27.29 -20.47
CA MET A 1 14.53 -26.45 -21.51
C MET A 1 15.93 -26.14 -21.02
N GLN A 2 16.95 -26.78 -21.60
CA GLN A 2 18.34 -26.49 -21.28
C GLN A 2 18.74 -25.18 -21.91
N PRO A 3 19.49 -24.28 -21.27
CA PRO A 3 19.98 -23.08 -21.90
C PRO A 3 21.01 -23.45 -22.96
N THR A 4 20.72 -23.14 -24.20
CA THR A 4 21.66 -23.26 -25.34
C THR A 4 22.82 -22.28 -25.11
N GLY A 5 23.91 -22.81 -24.56
CA GLY A 5 25.10 -22.07 -24.24
C GLY A 5 25.82 -21.51 -25.44
N PHE A 6 26.43 -20.39 -25.27
CA PHE A 6 27.47 -19.80 -26.09
C PHE A 6 28.63 -20.79 -26.27
N ARG A 7 28.57 -21.69 -27.22
CA ARG A 7 29.73 -22.45 -27.72
C ARG A 7 30.35 -21.70 -28.91
N LYS A 8 31.11 -20.66 -28.64
CA LYS A 8 32.15 -20.22 -29.55
C LYS A 8 33.27 -21.25 -29.42
N GLN A 9 33.56 -22.00 -30.49
CA GLN A 9 34.76 -22.85 -30.53
C GLN A 9 35.97 -21.92 -30.55
N PHE A 10 36.68 -21.81 -29.42
CA PHE A 10 37.99 -21.18 -29.37
C PHE A 10 39.00 -22.12 -29.98
N THR A 11 39.70 -21.69 -31.01
CA THR A 11 40.68 -22.48 -31.78
C THR A 11 42.04 -22.58 -31.09
N ALA A 12 42.28 -21.78 -30.02
CA ALA A 12 43.49 -21.85 -29.21
C ALA A 12 43.17 -21.45 -27.73
N ILE A 13 43.91 -22.01 -26.78
CA ILE A 13 43.83 -21.65 -25.35
C ILE A 13 44.09 -20.15 -25.15
N ALA A 14 44.93 -19.53 -25.97
CA ALA A 14 45.23 -18.09 -25.92
C ALA A 14 43.98 -17.24 -26.23
N ASP A 15 43.11 -17.66 -27.16
CA ASP A 15 41.86 -16.93 -27.48
C ASP A 15 40.85 -17.03 -26.35
N ALA A 16 40.78 -18.18 -25.69
CA ALA A 16 39.91 -18.38 -24.55
C ALA A 16 40.35 -17.52 -23.34
N LEU A 17 41.64 -17.42 -23.08
CA LEU A 17 42.20 -16.57 -22.02
C LEU A 17 41.99 -15.07 -22.31
N ALA A 18 42.24 -14.65 -23.55
CA ALA A 18 42.02 -13.26 -23.98
C ALA A 18 40.52 -12.88 -23.88
N PHE A 19 39.63 -13.79 -24.21
CA PHE A 19 38.19 -13.60 -24.09
C PHE A 19 37.76 -13.51 -22.63
N ALA A 20 38.23 -14.41 -21.76
CA ALA A 20 37.96 -14.38 -20.32
C ALA A 20 38.47 -13.09 -19.67
N GLN A 21 39.69 -12.67 -20.00
CA GLN A 21 40.25 -11.40 -19.53
C GLN A 21 39.41 -10.22 -20.00
N GLY A 22 38.99 -10.21 -21.29
CA GLY A 22 38.11 -9.17 -21.84
C GLY A 22 36.76 -9.08 -21.12
N ILE A 23 36.16 -10.21 -20.73
CA ILE A 23 34.95 -10.23 -19.92
C ILE A 23 35.20 -9.58 -18.55
N VAL A 24 36.24 -10.02 -17.85
CA VAL A 24 36.57 -9.55 -16.50
C VAL A 24 36.89 -8.05 -16.52
N ASP A 25 37.58 -7.55 -17.53
CA ASP A 25 37.94 -6.14 -17.65
C ASP A 25 36.77 -5.24 -18.10
N THR A 26 35.69 -5.80 -18.63
CA THR A 26 34.45 -5.06 -18.93
C THR A 26 33.53 -4.91 -17.71
N VAL A 27 33.72 -5.74 -16.67
CA VAL A 27 32.98 -5.61 -15.41
C VAL A 27 33.37 -4.31 -14.72
N ARG A 28 32.38 -3.45 -14.43
CA ARG A 28 32.62 -2.17 -13.78
C ARG A 28 32.90 -2.29 -12.29
N GLU A 29 32.44 -3.36 -11.69
CA GLU A 29 32.68 -3.65 -10.28
C GLU A 29 34.10 -4.19 -10.07
N PRO A 30 34.79 -3.79 -8.99
CA PRO A 30 36.02 -4.41 -8.55
C PRO A 30 35.86 -5.91 -8.34
N VAL A 31 36.72 -6.72 -8.96
CA VAL A 31 36.74 -8.17 -8.82
C VAL A 31 38.14 -8.63 -8.48
N LEU A 32 38.22 -9.51 -7.47
CA LEU A 32 39.44 -10.20 -7.04
C LEU A 32 39.28 -11.70 -7.23
N VAL A 33 40.37 -12.35 -7.58
CA VAL A 33 40.53 -13.81 -7.58
C VAL A 33 41.56 -14.15 -6.52
N LEU A 34 41.18 -14.98 -5.55
CA LEU A 34 42.02 -15.36 -4.42
C LEU A 34 42.31 -16.86 -4.44
N ASP A 35 43.45 -17.26 -3.91
CA ASP A 35 43.77 -18.67 -3.62
C ASP A 35 43.21 -19.10 -2.27
N GLN A 36 43.54 -20.35 -1.83
CA GLN A 36 43.08 -20.92 -0.56
C GLN A 36 43.62 -20.18 0.65
N GLU A 37 44.83 -19.60 0.54
CA GLU A 37 45.48 -18.79 1.58
C GLU A 37 45.04 -17.32 1.51
N LEU A 38 44.00 -17.00 0.74
CA LEU A 38 43.46 -15.65 0.52
C LEU A 38 44.51 -14.67 -0.08
N ARG A 39 45.44 -15.19 -0.88
CA ARG A 39 46.36 -14.37 -1.66
C ARG A 39 45.73 -14.01 -3.00
N VAL A 40 46.00 -12.80 -3.45
CA VAL A 40 45.46 -12.32 -4.72
C VAL A 40 46.16 -12.99 -5.89
N ILE A 41 45.47 -13.82 -6.65
CA ILE A 41 45.91 -14.38 -7.91
C ILE A 41 45.78 -13.34 -9.03
N ALA A 42 44.63 -12.68 -9.09
CA ALA A 42 44.31 -11.69 -10.13
C ALA A 42 43.30 -10.66 -9.60
N ALA A 43 43.32 -9.47 -10.21
CA ALA A 43 42.31 -8.46 -10.03
C ALA A 43 41.96 -7.83 -11.39
N ASN A 44 40.76 -7.32 -11.54
CA ASN A 44 40.36 -6.61 -12.75
C ASN A 44 40.81 -5.14 -12.72
N ARG A 45 40.71 -4.50 -13.88
CA ARG A 45 41.05 -3.09 -14.07
C ARG A 45 40.28 -2.17 -13.10
N SER A 46 39.02 -2.50 -12.81
CA SER A 46 38.19 -1.71 -11.92
C SER A 46 38.73 -1.71 -10.49
N PHE A 47 39.21 -2.85 -9.99
CA PHE A 47 39.83 -2.93 -8.67
C PHE A 47 41.01 -1.99 -8.52
N TYR A 48 41.94 -2.03 -9.50
CA TYR A 48 43.09 -1.15 -9.49
C TYR A 48 42.72 0.33 -9.55
N SER A 49 41.74 0.67 -10.36
CA SER A 49 41.24 2.03 -10.54
C SER A 49 40.58 2.60 -9.28
N VAL A 50 39.65 1.82 -8.69
CA VAL A 50 38.86 2.26 -7.52
C VAL A 50 39.74 2.40 -6.28
N PHE A 51 40.59 1.40 -6.00
CA PHE A 51 41.41 1.38 -4.80
C PHE A 51 42.80 2.03 -4.98
N LYS A 52 43.10 2.53 -6.20
CA LYS A 52 44.32 3.24 -6.56
C LYS A 52 45.58 2.46 -6.21
N VAL A 53 45.55 1.15 -6.49
CA VAL A 53 46.66 0.23 -6.26
C VAL A 53 47.23 -0.26 -7.60
N SER A 54 48.52 -0.71 -7.60
CA SER A 54 49.14 -1.31 -8.78
C SER A 54 48.99 -2.85 -8.79
N ALA A 55 49.16 -3.48 -9.93
CA ALA A 55 49.20 -4.94 -10.04
C ALA A 55 50.40 -5.53 -9.24
N GLU A 56 51.54 -4.86 -9.30
CA GLU A 56 52.75 -5.26 -8.60
C GLU A 56 52.59 -5.25 -7.08
N ASP A 57 51.79 -4.29 -6.56
CA ASP A 57 51.50 -4.16 -5.13
C ASP A 57 50.36 -5.06 -4.65
N THR A 58 49.66 -5.72 -5.57
CA THR A 58 48.45 -6.48 -5.26
C THR A 58 48.65 -7.99 -5.47
N GLN A 59 49.20 -8.40 -6.61
CA GLN A 59 49.34 -9.83 -6.95
C GLN A 59 50.28 -10.57 -6.01
N GLY A 60 49.93 -11.78 -5.62
CA GLY A 60 50.67 -12.65 -4.70
C GLY A 60 50.63 -12.21 -3.23
N ARG A 61 50.06 -11.05 -2.91
CA ARG A 61 49.94 -10.60 -1.52
C ARG A 61 48.68 -11.12 -0.85
N PRO A 62 48.71 -11.37 0.48
CA PRO A 62 47.48 -11.69 1.22
C PRO A 62 46.49 -10.52 1.15
N LEU A 63 45.21 -10.82 0.98
CA LEU A 63 44.13 -9.82 0.89
C LEU A 63 44.17 -8.82 2.07
N TYR A 64 44.31 -9.35 3.27
CA TYR A 64 44.31 -8.52 4.49
C TYR A 64 45.53 -7.60 4.64
N ALA A 65 46.62 -7.87 3.89
CA ALA A 65 47.82 -7.02 3.89
C ALA A 65 47.77 -5.92 2.81
N LEU A 66 46.78 -5.93 1.94
CA LEU A 66 46.64 -4.92 0.89
C LEU A 66 46.37 -3.53 1.47
N GLY A 67 46.95 -2.49 0.86
CA GLY A 67 46.72 -1.10 1.21
C GLY A 67 46.97 -0.77 2.69
N ASN A 68 48.05 -1.28 3.27
CA ASN A 68 48.41 -1.11 4.69
C ASN A 68 47.36 -1.68 5.66
N GLY A 69 46.71 -2.81 5.30
CA GLY A 69 45.75 -3.49 6.15
C GLY A 69 44.30 -2.96 6.04
N GLN A 70 44.01 -2.14 5.03
CA GLN A 70 42.64 -1.60 4.84
C GLN A 70 41.57 -2.69 4.60
N TRP A 71 42.00 -3.89 4.23
CA TRP A 71 41.10 -5.06 4.02
C TRP A 71 41.09 -6.00 5.23
N ASP A 72 41.81 -5.69 6.30
CA ASP A 72 41.72 -6.45 7.54
C ASP A 72 40.49 -6.06 8.36
N ILE A 73 39.33 -6.42 7.83
CA ILE A 73 38.00 -6.09 8.34
C ILE A 73 37.42 -7.35 8.99
N PRO A 74 36.98 -7.31 10.26
CA PRO A 74 36.43 -8.50 10.94
C PRO A 74 35.29 -9.18 10.19
N GLN A 75 34.41 -8.39 9.58
CA GLN A 75 33.28 -8.93 8.81
C GLN A 75 33.73 -9.62 7.52
N LEU A 76 34.79 -9.12 6.88
CA LEU A 76 35.37 -9.75 5.69
C LEU A 76 36.07 -11.07 6.05
N ARG A 77 36.77 -11.12 7.20
CA ARG A 77 37.34 -12.37 7.71
C ARG A 77 36.23 -13.40 7.96
N LEU A 78 35.17 -13.03 8.67
CA LEU A 78 34.04 -13.89 8.93
C LEU A 78 33.43 -14.45 7.61
N LEU A 79 33.30 -13.59 6.61
CA LEU A 79 32.79 -13.99 5.30
C LEU A 79 33.66 -15.04 4.63
N LEU A 80 34.98 -14.77 4.53
CA LEU A 80 35.89 -15.59 3.71
C LEU A 80 36.40 -16.83 4.44
N GLU A 81 36.60 -16.75 5.78
CA GLU A 81 37.19 -17.85 6.55
C GLU A 81 36.15 -18.79 7.17
N GLU A 82 34.92 -18.31 7.45
CA GLU A 82 33.91 -19.11 8.10
C GLU A 82 32.69 -19.39 7.20
N ILE A 83 32.07 -18.33 6.64
CA ILE A 83 30.77 -18.47 5.93
C ILE A 83 30.95 -19.09 4.54
N LEU A 84 31.91 -18.60 3.78
CA LEU A 84 32.11 -19.03 2.39
C LEU A 84 32.53 -20.51 2.27
N PRO A 85 33.44 -21.05 3.12
CA PRO A 85 33.81 -22.47 3.09
C PRO A 85 32.62 -23.41 3.33
N GLU A 86 31.66 -23.01 4.17
CA GLU A 86 30.47 -23.81 4.44
C GLU A 86 29.43 -23.76 3.33
N LYS A 87 29.21 -22.56 2.77
CA LYS A 87 28.12 -22.31 1.81
C LYS A 87 28.55 -22.39 0.33
N GLY A 88 29.83 -22.22 0.05
CA GLY A 88 30.38 -22.18 -1.32
C GLY A 88 30.04 -20.90 -2.12
N VAL A 89 28.94 -20.22 -1.77
CA VAL A 89 28.49 -18.96 -2.40
C VAL A 89 27.91 -18.05 -1.34
N MET A 90 28.25 -16.76 -1.41
CA MET A 90 27.66 -15.70 -0.62
C MET A 90 27.39 -14.50 -1.49
N GLU A 91 26.17 -13.98 -1.45
CA GLU A 91 25.73 -12.82 -2.21
C GLU A 91 25.15 -11.76 -1.26
N GLY A 92 25.39 -10.47 -1.59
CA GLY A 92 24.81 -9.36 -0.86
C GLY A 92 25.33 -9.16 0.57
N TYR A 93 26.58 -9.56 0.87
CA TYR A 93 27.17 -9.38 2.20
C TYR A 93 27.72 -7.96 2.35
N GLU A 94 27.11 -7.15 3.19
CA GLU A 94 27.48 -5.76 3.37
C GLU A 94 28.52 -5.57 4.48
N VAL A 95 29.50 -4.72 4.19
CA VAL A 95 30.58 -4.35 5.11
C VAL A 95 30.73 -2.83 5.10
N GLU A 96 30.67 -2.23 6.28
CA GLU A 96 30.96 -0.80 6.46
C GLU A 96 32.40 -0.63 6.95
N HIS A 97 33.18 0.18 6.22
CA HIS A 97 34.55 0.45 6.57
C HIS A 97 35.03 1.81 6.06
N ALA A 98 36.02 2.40 6.76
CA ALA A 98 36.69 3.63 6.35
C ALA A 98 37.95 3.30 5.52
N PHE A 99 37.82 3.39 4.20
CA PHE A 99 38.92 3.13 3.27
C PHE A 99 39.84 4.37 3.12
N PRO A 100 41.14 4.21 3.23
CA PRO A 100 42.08 5.30 2.96
C PRO A 100 41.88 5.86 1.54
N GLY A 101 41.65 7.17 1.41
CA GLY A 101 41.44 7.84 0.12
C GLY A 101 40.04 7.76 -0.47
N LEU A 102 39.14 6.90 0.04
CA LEU A 102 37.75 6.80 -0.35
C LEU A 102 36.80 7.29 0.75
N GLY A 103 37.27 7.33 2.01
CA GLY A 103 36.44 7.66 3.16
C GLY A 103 35.58 6.49 3.63
N HIS A 104 34.54 6.79 4.41
CA HIS A 104 33.60 5.79 4.92
C HIS A 104 32.74 5.27 3.78
N ARG A 105 32.72 3.94 3.58
CA ARG A 105 31.99 3.28 2.51
C ARG A 105 31.26 2.06 3.03
N THR A 106 30.11 1.80 2.43
CA THR A 106 29.38 0.52 2.54
C THR A 106 29.62 -0.27 1.27
N MET A 107 30.36 -1.38 1.40
CA MET A 107 30.68 -2.28 0.28
C MET A 107 29.78 -3.50 0.35
N CYS A 108 29.13 -3.84 -0.75
CA CYS A 108 28.41 -5.09 -0.94
C CYS A 108 29.35 -6.11 -1.57
N LEU A 109 29.58 -7.23 -0.89
CA LEU A 109 30.49 -8.28 -1.26
C LEU A 109 29.73 -9.49 -1.78
N ASN A 110 30.15 -9.98 -2.94
CA ASN A 110 29.66 -11.21 -3.53
C ASN A 110 30.86 -12.16 -3.68
N ALA A 111 30.82 -13.30 -2.98
CA ALA A 111 31.91 -14.26 -2.97
C ALA A 111 31.45 -15.64 -3.44
N ARG A 112 32.28 -16.28 -4.26
CA ARG A 112 32.03 -17.65 -4.74
C ARG A 112 33.31 -18.45 -4.76
N GLN A 113 33.21 -19.65 -4.20
CA GLN A 113 34.25 -20.65 -4.25
C GLN A 113 34.15 -21.47 -5.54
N LEU A 114 35.27 -21.61 -6.26
CA LEU A 114 35.37 -22.36 -7.49
C LEU A 114 36.32 -23.54 -7.27
N ASN A 115 35.80 -24.76 -7.52
CA ASN A 115 36.59 -25.99 -7.46
C ASN A 115 36.80 -26.47 -8.88
N TYR A 116 38.06 -26.71 -9.27
CA TYR A 116 38.40 -27.25 -10.59
C TYR A 116 38.46 -28.77 -10.56
N GLU A 117 37.85 -29.43 -11.58
CA GLU A 117 37.99 -30.87 -11.74
C GLU A 117 39.46 -31.23 -11.99
N GLY A 118 40.08 -31.96 -11.04
CA GLY A 118 41.44 -32.46 -11.13
C GLY A 118 42.53 -31.69 -10.36
N GLY A 119 42.19 -30.61 -9.65
CA GLY A 119 43.08 -29.85 -8.78
C GLY A 119 42.64 -29.86 -7.32
N ALA A 120 43.61 -29.87 -6.40
CA ALA A 120 43.37 -29.69 -4.97
C ALA A 120 43.12 -28.21 -4.63
N ASP A 121 43.26 -27.30 -5.60
CA ASP A 121 43.29 -25.87 -5.38
C ASP A 121 41.88 -25.26 -5.54
N THR A 122 41.40 -24.69 -4.46
CA THR A 122 40.17 -23.90 -4.41
C THR A 122 40.47 -22.45 -4.72
N THR A 123 39.68 -21.84 -5.61
CA THR A 123 39.79 -20.42 -5.99
C THR A 123 38.55 -19.69 -5.50
N ILE A 124 38.74 -18.49 -4.93
CA ILE A 124 37.65 -17.63 -4.49
C ILE A 124 37.54 -16.45 -5.44
N LEU A 125 36.35 -16.24 -6.00
CA LEU A 125 35.99 -15.05 -6.75
C LEU A 125 35.25 -14.09 -5.82
N LEU A 126 35.76 -12.86 -5.66
CA LEU A 126 35.21 -11.82 -4.80
C LEU A 126 34.88 -10.59 -5.64
N GLY A 127 33.61 -10.27 -5.78
CA GLY A 127 33.08 -9.04 -6.34
C GLY A 127 32.79 -8.02 -5.24
N ILE A 128 33.08 -6.74 -5.50
CA ILE A 128 32.95 -5.65 -4.53
C ILE A 128 32.17 -4.51 -5.20
N GLU A 129 31.02 -4.17 -4.66
CA GLU A 129 30.17 -3.06 -5.12
C GLU A 129 30.11 -1.98 -4.05
N ASP A 130 30.42 -0.72 -4.41
CA ASP A 130 30.17 0.42 -3.51
C ASP A 130 28.68 0.79 -3.55
N VAL A 131 27.98 0.48 -2.47
CA VAL A 131 26.55 0.74 -2.33
C VAL A 131 26.24 1.93 -1.42
N THR A 132 27.26 2.71 -1.06
CA THR A 132 27.15 3.82 -0.09
C THR A 132 26.08 4.82 -0.49
N GLU A 133 26.12 5.33 -1.71
CA GLU A 133 25.14 6.32 -2.19
C GLU A 133 23.73 5.73 -2.25
N ARG A 134 23.61 4.49 -2.72
CA ARG A 134 22.33 3.80 -2.77
C ARG A 134 21.71 3.63 -1.37
N ARG A 135 22.51 3.27 -0.38
CA ARG A 135 22.06 3.10 1.01
C ARG A 135 21.64 4.42 1.66
N VAL A 136 22.40 5.50 1.42
CA VAL A 136 22.02 6.84 1.89
C VAL A 136 20.68 7.25 1.29
N LEU A 137 20.50 7.09 -0.02
CA LEU A 137 19.23 7.44 -0.69
C LEU A 137 18.05 6.56 -0.23
N GLU A 138 18.27 5.27 0.02
CA GLU A 138 17.26 4.37 0.59
C GLU A 138 16.84 4.84 1.99
N GLN A 139 17.80 5.18 2.85
CA GLN A 139 17.53 5.69 4.20
C GLN A 139 16.78 7.04 4.18
N GLU A 140 17.21 7.97 3.33
CA GLU A 140 16.51 9.26 3.16
C GLU A 140 15.08 9.07 2.66
N LYS A 141 14.88 8.19 1.69
CA LYS A 141 13.54 7.85 1.18
C LYS A 141 12.64 7.30 2.30
N ASP A 142 13.15 6.38 3.11
CA ASP A 142 12.38 5.75 4.17
C ASP A 142 12.04 6.76 5.28
N GLU A 143 12.96 7.67 5.62
CA GLU A 143 12.70 8.75 6.56
C GLU A 143 11.65 9.74 6.01
N LEU A 144 11.73 10.12 4.72
CA LEU A 144 10.73 10.98 4.09
C LEU A 144 9.34 10.33 4.06
N LEU A 145 9.26 9.01 3.81
CA LEU A 145 8.01 8.28 3.87
C LEU A 145 7.43 8.30 5.28
N ARG A 146 8.25 8.06 6.30
CA ARG A 146 7.84 8.13 7.70
C ARG A 146 7.33 9.52 8.10
N GLN A 147 8.04 10.58 7.70
CA GLN A 147 7.62 11.96 7.97
C GLN A 147 6.31 12.30 7.27
N LYS A 148 6.14 11.85 6.02
CA LYS A 148 4.89 12.01 5.27
C LYS A 148 3.72 11.36 6.02
N ASP A 149 3.88 10.15 6.55
CA ASP A 149 2.82 9.44 7.24
C ASP A 149 2.42 10.14 8.55
N VAL A 150 3.39 10.64 9.32
CA VAL A 150 3.13 11.45 10.53
C VAL A 150 2.37 12.73 10.20
N LEU A 151 2.78 13.45 9.13
CA LEU A 151 2.08 14.67 8.71
C LEU A 151 0.66 14.39 8.25
N LEU A 152 0.43 13.30 7.52
CA LEU A 152 -0.91 12.90 7.10
C LEU A 152 -1.81 12.62 8.31
N GLU A 153 -1.32 11.91 9.32
CA GLU A 153 -2.05 11.63 10.56
C GLU A 153 -2.41 12.94 11.30
N GLU A 154 -1.46 13.87 11.43
CA GLU A 154 -1.72 15.17 12.05
C GLU A 154 -2.78 15.97 11.29
N LEU A 155 -2.69 16.04 9.96
CA LEU A 155 -3.69 16.71 9.14
C LEU A 155 -5.09 16.13 9.32
N GLN A 156 -5.20 14.82 9.43
CA GLN A 156 -6.46 14.12 9.64
C GLN A 156 -7.07 14.44 11.00
N HIS A 157 -6.26 14.43 12.06
CA HIS A 157 -6.72 14.86 13.38
C HIS A 157 -7.22 16.32 13.38
N ARG A 158 -6.54 17.21 12.66
CA ARG A 158 -6.96 18.60 12.50
C ARG A 158 -8.28 18.72 11.73
N ILE A 159 -8.48 17.94 10.68
CA ILE A 159 -9.75 17.90 9.91
C ILE A 159 -10.88 17.44 10.83
N ALA A 160 -10.71 16.36 11.57
CA ALA A 160 -11.72 15.85 12.49
C ALA A 160 -12.08 16.88 13.58
N ASN A 161 -11.09 17.56 14.15
CA ASN A 161 -11.30 18.62 15.15
C ASN A 161 -12.05 19.82 14.53
N SER A 162 -11.71 20.22 13.30
CA SER A 162 -12.38 21.31 12.62
C SER A 162 -13.84 20.99 12.32
N LEU A 163 -14.14 19.76 11.89
CA LEU A 163 -15.51 19.29 11.67
C LEU A 163 -16.32 19.28 12.98
N GLN A 164 -15.72 18.90 14.11
CA GLN A 164 -16.36 18.97 15.43
C GLN A 164 -16.70 20.41 15.85
N ILE A 165 -15.80 21.37 15.61
CA ILE A 165 -16.03 22.78 15.90
C ILE A 165 -17.19 23.30 15.03
N ILE A 166 -17.20 22.99 13.73
CA ILE A 166 -18.27 23.39 12.81
C ILE A 166 -19.61 22.79 13.28
N ALA A 167 -19.65 21.51 13.63
CA ALA A 167 -20.84 20.85 14.17
C ALA A 167 -21.36 21.55 15.43
N SER A 168 -20.46 21.91 16.34
CA SER A 168 -20.81 22.62 17.60
C SER A 168 -21.38 24.02 17.32
N ILE A 169 -20.82 24.76 16.36
CA ILE A 169 -21.33 26.08 15.95
C ILE A 169 -22.73 25.95 15.36
N ILE A 170 -22.97 24.97 14.49
CA ILE A 170 -24.28 24.71 13.90
C ILE A 170 -25.31 24.41 15.00
N LEU A 171 -24.94 23.56 15.99
CA LEU A 171 -25.82 23.20 17.11
C LEU A 171 -26.14 24.41 18.00
N LEU A 172 -25.17 25.27 18.28
CA LEU A 172 -25.37 26.51 19.00
C LEU A 172 -26.32 27.46 18.26
N LYS A 173 -26.16 27.60 16.97
CA LYS A 173 -27.07 28.40 16.12
C LYS A 173 -28.48 27.83 16.10
N ALA A 174 -28.62 26.49 16.04
CA ALA A 174 -29.93 25.83 16.09
C ALA A 174 -30.69 26.13 17.39
N ARG A 175 -29.98 26.23 18.51
CA ARG A 175 -30.59 26.62 19.82
C ARG A 175 -31.07 28.06 19.89
N ALA A 176 -30.44 28.96 19.12
CA ALA A 176 -30.72 30.41 19.16
C ALA A 176 -31.85 30.82 18.19
N VAL A 177 -32.23 29.93 17.24
CA VAL A 177 -33.25 30.24 16.20
C VAL A 177 -34.64 29.94 16.73
N GLN A 178 -35.56 30.87 16.48
CA GLN A 178 -36.99 30.75 16.92
C GLN A 178 -37.86 29.93 15.92
N SER A 179 -37.47 29.90 14.63
CA SER A 179 -38.21 29.12 13.64
C SER A 179 -37.94 27.63 13.80
N GLU A 180 -38.97 26.83 14.02
CA GLU A 180 -38.87 25.37 14.14
C GLU A 180 -38.32 24.74 12.87
N GLU A 181 -38.75 25.20 11.69
CA GLU A 181 -38.27 24.72 10.40
C GLU A 181 -36.76 24.97 10.25
N THR A 182 -36.31 26.19 10.57
CA THR A 182 -34.87 26.52 10.51
C THR A 182 -34.06 25.69 11.53
N ARG A 183 -34.63 25.45 12.71
CA ARG A 183 -33.98 24.61 13.73
C ARG A 183 -33.80 23.17 13.25
N LEU A 184 -34.81 22.59 12.60
CA LEU A 184 -34.73 21.25 12.01
C LEU A 184 -33.67 21.19 10.89
N HIS A 185 -33.60 22.18 10.02
CA HIS A 185 -32.57 22.23 8.99
C HIS A 185 -31.15 22.34 9.55
N LEU A 186 -30.95 23.10 10.61
CA LEU A 186 -29.65 23.18 11.30
C LEU A 186 -29.29 21.86 12.01
N HIS A 187 -30.25 21.18 12.60
CA HIS A 187 -30.02 19.84 13.16
C HIS A 187 -29.65 18.82 12.08
N ASP A 188 -30.28 18.85 10.93
CA ASP A 188 -29.94 17.99 9.80
C ASP A 188 -28.53 18.29 9.29
N ALA A 189 -28.14 19.56 9.20
CA ALA A 189 -26.79 19.98 8.82
C ALA A 189 -25.74 19.51 9.85
N HIS A 190 -26.04 19.63 11.15
CA HIS A 190 -25.18 19.14 12.24
C HIS A 190 -24.94 17.62 12.09
N LYS A 191 -26.00 16.83 11.92
CA LYS A 191 -25.89 15.36 11.73
C LYS A 191 -25.00 15.00 10.54
N ARG A 192 -25.10 15.75 9.44
CA ARG A 192 -24.27 15.52 8.25
C ARG A 192 -22.81 15.82 8.48
N VAL A 193 -22.49 16.92 9.15
CA VAL A 193 -21.10 17.24 9.51
C VAL A 193 -20.51 16.15 10.41
N MET A 194 -21.29 15.68 11.39
CA MET A 194 -20.84 14.60 12.27
C MET A 194 -20.65 13.28 11.54
N SER A 195 -21.46 12.97 10.51
CA SER A 195 -21.29 11.75 9.73
C SER A 195 -20.06 11.83 8.80
N ILE A 196 -19.76 12.99 8.22
CA ILE A 196 -18.50 13.19 7.50
C ILE A 196 -17.32 12.92 8.42
N ALA A 197 -17.34 13.44 9.64
CA ALA A 197 -16.30 13.21 10.64
C ALA A 197 -16.18 11.72 11.03
N ALA A 198 -17.29 10.98 11.09
CA ALA A 198 -17.29 9.54 11.35
C ALA A 198 -16.68 8.75 10.18
N VAL A 199 -17.04 9.07 8.92
CA VAL A 199 -16.44 8.49 7.71
C VAL A 199 -14.94 8.71 7.70
N GLN A 200 -14.46 9.93 7.94
CA GLN A 200 -13.05 10.26 7.99
C GLN A 200 -12.32 9.44 9.08
N ARG A 201 -12.84 9.37 10.30
CA ARG A 201 -12.24 8.57 11.37
C ARG A 201 -12.13 7.09 11.00
N GLN A 202 -13.19 6.52 10.41
CA GLN A 202 -13.22 5.10 10.08
C GLN A 202 -12.26 4.74 8.94
N LEU A 203 -12.08 5.63 7.96
CA LEU A 203 -11.09 5.46 6.89
C LEU A 203 -9.67 5.37 7.44
N HIS A 204 -9.37 6.16 8.48
CA HIS A 204 -8.03 6.21 9.06
C HIS A 204 -7.76 5.11 10.09
N ALA A 205 -8.79 4.67 10.83
CA ALA A 205 -8.67 3.51 11.73
C ALA A 205 -8.26 2.23 10.98
N SER A 206 -8.51 2.18 9.68
CA SER A 206 -8.12 1.07 8.81
C SER A 206 -6.61 1.05 8.48
N GLY A 207 -5.82 2.04 8.90
CA GLY A 207 -4.34 2.09 8.77
C GLY A 207 -3.82 2.00 7.32
N ALA A 208 -4.64 2.28 6.32
CA ALA A 208 -4.39 1.84 4.97
C ALA A 208 -3.64 2.88 4.12
N THR A 209 -2.37 2.65 3.93
CA THR A 209 -1.63 3.09 2.73
C THR A 209 -1.99 2.27 1.48
N GLY A 210 -2.94 1.33 1.57
CA GLY A 210 -3.37 0.40 0.52
C GLY A 210 -4.88 0.40 0.27
N PRO A 211 -5.39 -0.56 -0.55
CA PRO A 211 -6.82 -0.72 -0.81
C PRO A 211 -7.59 -1.03 0.47
N ILE A 212 -8.70 -0.32 0.68
CA ILE A 212 -9.57 -0.47 1.85
C ILE A 212 -10.53 -1.62 1.63
N GLN A 213 -10.64 -2.54 2.58
CA GLN A 213 -11.63 -3.61 2.58
C GLN A 213 -13.00 -3.02 2.89
N ILE A 214 -13.93 -3.07 1.93
CA ILE A 214 -15.19 -2.31 1.99
C ILE A 214 -16.15 -2.85 3.04
N VAL A 215 -16.34 -4.16 3.15
CA VAL A 215 -17.28 -4.73 4.12
C VAL A 215 -16.90 -4.43 5.57
N PRO A 216 -15.65 -4.67 6.03
CA PRO A 216 -15.21 -4.28 7.37
C PRO A 216 -15.31 -2.77 7.61
N TYR A 217 -14.95 -1.95 6.63
CA TYR A 217 -15.06 -0.50 6.70
C TYR A 217 -16.52 -0.04 6.90
N LEU A 218 -17.45 -0.54 6.08
CA LEU A 218 -18.88 -0.23 6.21
C LEU A 218 -19.48 -0.75 7.53
N ALA A 219 -19.03 -1.91 8.01
CA ALA A 219 -19.45 -2.46 9.29
C ALA A 219 -19.08 -1.53 10.45
N GLY A 220 -17.83 -1.09 10.54
CA GLY A 220 -17.41 -0.13 11.57
C GLY A 220 -18.09 1.23 11.45
N LEU A 221 -18.36 1.70 10.22
CA LEU A 221 -19.12 2.94 10.01
C LEU A 221 -20.58 2.79 10.49
N CYS A 222 -21.23 1.70 10.14
CA CYS A 222 -22.62 1.42 10.55
C CYS A 222 -22.75 1.23 12.06
N GLU A 223 -21.79 0.62 12.74
CA GLU A 223 -21.71 0.51 14.18
C GLU A 223 -21.64 1.91 14.86
N ALA A 224 -20.78 2.78 14.35
CA ALA A 224 -20.67 4.15 14.82
C ALA A 224 -21.97 4.95 14.59
N LEU A 225 -22.64 4.76 13.45
CA LEU A 225 -23.93 5.37 13.15
C LEU A 225 -25.03 4.83 14.06
N ALA A 226 -25.09 3.53 14.31
CA ALA A 226 -26.06 2.92 15.20
C ALA A 226 -25.94 3.51 16.62
N THR A 227 -24.71 3.55 17.15
CA THR A 227 -24.44 4.12 18.49
C THR A 227 -24.85 5.59 18.58
N SER A 228 -24.58 6.39 17.55
CA SER A 228 -24.80 7.84 17.60
C SER A 228 -26.24 8.27 17.27
N MET A 229 -26.98 7.49 16.47
CA MET A 229 -28.28 7.88 15.92
C MET A 229 -29.46 7.02 16.37
N ILE A 230 -29.25 5.75 16.64
CA ILE A 230 -30.30 4.82 17.08
C ILE A 230 -30.36 4.81 18.60
N GLY A 231 -29.20 4.70 19.26
CA GLY A 231 -29.08 4.59 20.72
C GLY A 231 -29.79 3.32 21.25
N ASP A 232 -29.82 3.19 22.58
CA ASP A 232 -30.40 1.99 23.24
C ASP A 232 -31.94 1.96 23.26
N ASN A 233 -32.60 3.04 22.88
CA ASN A 233 -34.04 3.23 23.09
C ASN A 233 -34.91 2.89 21.86
N ARG A 234 -34.35 2.71 20.68
CA ARG A 234 -35.09 2.40 19.44
C ARG A 234 -34.80 0.96 19.02
N PRO A 235 -35.81 0.11 18.81
CA PRO A 235 -35.62 -1.29 18.41
C PRO A 235 -35.35 -1.43 16.90
N ILE A 236 -34.35 -0.68 16.40
CA ILE A 236 -33.92 -0.70 15.00
C ILE A 236 -32.55 -1.37 14.92
N SER A 237 -32.42 -2.41 14.10
CA SER A 237 -31.16 -3.06 13.80
C SER A 237 -30.54 -2.51 12.50
N LEU A 238 -29.23 -2.26 12.51
CA LEU A 238 -28.46 -1.88 11.33
C LEU A 238 -27.40 -2.97 11.10
N GLN A 239 -27.47 -3.62 9.94
CA GLN A 239 -26.61 -4.76 9.60
C GLN A 239 -25.89 -4.50 8.29
N VAL A 240 -24.64 -5.01 8.19
CA VAL A 240 -23.85 -4.99 6.97
C VAL A 240 -23.63 -6.41 6.51
N VAL A 241 -23.90 -6.67 5.23
CA VAL A 241 -23.70 -7.97 4.58
C VAL A 241 -22.93 -7.77 3.28
N GLY A 242 -22.16 -8.76 2.87
CA GLY A 242 -21.42 -8.70 1.60
C GLY A 242 -20.36 -9.78 1.53
N ASP A 243 -19.84 -10.00 0.33
CA ASP A 243 -18.87 -11.06 0.00
C ASP A 243 -17.41 -10.53 -0.10
N GLY A 244 -17.18 -9.27 0.29
CA GLY A 244 -15.84 -8.67 0.32
C GLY A 244 -15.69 -7.49 -0.64
N GLY A 245 -14.50 -7.38 -1.24
CA GLY A 245 -14.13 -6.30 -2.15
C GLY A 245 -13.27 -5.21 -1.50
N SER A 246 -12.44 -4.60 -2.33
CA SER A 246 -11.56 -3.51 -1.92
C SER A 246 -11.75 -2.31 -2.83
N ALA A 247 -11.51 -1.11 -2.28
CA ALA A 247 -11.60 0.14 -3.00
C ALA A 247 -10.46 1.09 -2.59
N THR A 248 -10.21 2.11 -3.40
CA THR A 248 -9.34 3.22 -3.02
C THR A 248 -9.96 4.03 -1.88
N SER A 249 -9.13 4.76 -1.13
CA SER A 249 -9.61 5.64 -0.03
C SER A 249 -10.69 6.62 -0.51
N ARG A 250 -10.55 7.18 -1.71
CA ARG A 250 -11.54 8.09 -2.30
C ARG A 250 -12.87 7.42 -2.61
N GLN A 251 -12.83 6.19 -3.13
CA GLN A 251 -14.06 5.42 -3.38
C GLN A 251 -14.73 5.01 -2.07
N ALA A 252 -13.97 4.54 -1.08
CA ALA A 252 -14.48 4.19 0.24
C ALA A 252 -15.13 5.39 0.94
N GLU A 253 -14.51 6.59 0.85
CA GLU A 253 -15.10 7.84 1.35
C GLU A 253 -16.46 8.12 0.72
N SER A 254 -16.55 8.06 -0.61
CA SER A 254 -17.80 8.28 -1.33
C SER A 254 -18.88 7.26 -0.98
N LEU A 255 -18.52 5.96 -0.89
CA LEU A 255 -19.41 4.90 -0.45
C LEU A 255 -19.90 5.10 0.99
N GLY A 256 -18.99 5.46 1.90
CA GLY A 256 -19.32 5.74 3.30
C GLY A 256 -20.30 6.92 3.46
N LEU A 257 -20.10 7.99 2.71
CA LEU A 257 -21.02 9.14 2.70
C LEU A 257 -22.39 8.77 2.14
N ILE A 258 -22.44 7.98 1.06
CA ILE A 258 -23.71 7.47 0.49
C ILE A 258 -24.45 6.61 1.52
N VAL A 259 -23.76 5.65 2.17
CA VAL A 259 -24.38 4.80 3.20
C VAL A 259 -24.91 5.64 4.34
N THR A 260 -24.14 6.62 4.81
CA THR A 260 -24.58 7.50 5.89
C THR A 260 -25.84 8.29 5.53
N GLU A 261 -25.90 8.88 4.33
CA GLU A 261 -27.09 9.62 3.88
C GLU A 261 -28.31 8.69 3.73
N LEU A 262 -28.12 7.47 3.21
CA LEU A 262 -29.21 6.51 3.05
C LEU A 262 -29.72 5.97 4.39
N VAL A 263 -28.83 5.66 5.32
CA VAL A 263 -29.18 5.23 6.69
C VAL A 263 -29.93 6.36 7.43
N MET A 264 -29.44 7.61 7.32
CA MET A 264 -30.16 8.76 7.91
C MET A 264 -31.56 8.93 7.30
N ASN A 265 -31.70 8.76 5.99
CA ASN A 265 -32.99 8.85 5.33
C ASN A 265 -33.94 7.73 5.80
N ALA A 266 -33.45 6.51 5.95
CA ALA A 266 -34.23 5.39 6.47
C ALA A 266 -34.70 5.67 7.92
N LEU A 267 -33.79 6.09 8.80
CA LEU A 267 -34.12 6.43 10.20
C LEU A 267 -35.14 7.57 10.33
N LYS A 268 -35.13 8.54 9.40
CA LYS A 268 -36.01 9.69 9.41
C LYS A 268 -37.40 9.42 8.79
N HIS A 269 -37.43 8.59 7.77
CA HIS A 269 -38.64 8.45 6.91
C HIS A 269 -39.28 7.07 6.95
N ALA A 270 -38.51 6.00 7.21
CA ALA A 270 -39.06 4.65 7.20
C ALA A 270 -39.68 4.24 8.55
N PHE A 271 -39.23 4.83 9.67
CA PHE A 271 -39.64 4.48 11.02
C PHE A 271 -40.12 5.72 11.80
N PRO A 272 -41.30 6.25 11.52
CA PRO A 272 -41.82 7.45 12.21
C PRO A 272 -42.24 7.19 13.66
N ASP A 273 -42.56 5.97 14.02
CA ASP A 273 -42.86 5.56 15.39
C ASP A 273 -41.65 4.95 16.06
N GLU A 274 -41.29 5.48 17.26
CA GLU A 274 -40.08 5.06 18.01
C GLU A 274 -40.16 3.62 18.52
N ASN A 275 -41.36 3.03 18.64
CA ASN A 275 -41.59 1.69 19.16
C ASN A 275 -41.62 0.59 18.09
N VAL A 276 -41.56 0.96 16.81
CA VAL A 276 -41.58 -0.03 15.72
C VAL A 276 -40.23 -0.71 15.58
N ARG A 277 -40.26 -2.05 15.57
CA ARG A 277 -39.05 -2.83 15.26
C ARG A 277 -38.67 -2.64 13.78
N GLY A 278 -37.52 -2.05 13.54
CA GLY A 278 -36.99 -1.79 12.22
C GLY A 278 -35.72 -2.56 11.92
N GLN A 279 -35.51 -2.79 10.63
CA GLN A 279 -34.24 -3.34 10.16
C GLN A 279 -33.76 -2.52 8.96
N ILE A 280 -32.50 -2.12 9.01
CA ILE A 280 -31.80 -1.50 7.88
C ILE A 280 -30.64 -2.43 7.53
N THR A 281 -30.56 -2.80 6.25
CA THR A 281 -29.50 -3.67 5.74
C THR A 281 -28.68 -2.93 4.70
N VAL A 282 -27.39 -2.87 4.90
CA VAL A 282 -26.40 -2.37 3.95
C VAL A 282 -25.72 -3.58 3.31
N ALA A 283 -25.87 -3.75 2.01
CA ALA A 283 -25.26 -4.86 1.28
C ALA A 283 -24.23 -4.34 0.27
N TYR A 284 -23.08 -5.02 0.18
CA TYR A 284 -22.05 -4.72 -0.79
C TYR A 284 -21.59 -5.99 -1.49
N ASP A 285 -21.90 -6.09 -2.79
CA ASP A 285 -21.60 -7.24 -3.62
C ASP A 285 -20.60 -6.86 -4.70
N THR A 286 -19.68 -7.76 -5.04
CA THR A 286 -18.68 -7.56 -6.07
C THR A 286 -18.65 -8.68 -7.10
N ALA A 287 -18.39 -8.34 -8.36
CA ALA A 287 -18.18 -9.30 -9.45
C ALA A 287 -17.07 -8.75 -10.39
N GLY A 288 -15.84 -9.14 -10.13
CA GLY A 288 -14.66 -8.58 -10.82
C GLY A 288 -14.49 -7.09 -10.53
N THR A 289 -14.52 -6.26 -11.57
CA THR A 289 -14.45 -4.79 -11.44
C THR A 289 -15.81 -4.14 -11.16
N ASN A 290 -16.91 -4.90 -11.27
CA ASN A 290 -18.25 -4.42 -11.01
C ASN A 290 -18.58 -4.54 -9.53
N TRP A 291 -19.37 -3.59 -9.03
CA TRP A 291 -19.85 -3.64 -7.65
C TRP A 291 -21.25 -3.04 -7.53
N LYS A 292 -21.94 -3.45 -6.49
CA LYS A 292 -23.26 -2.94 -6.12
C LYS A 292 -23.31 -2.71 -4.62
N LEU A 293 -23.60 -1.47 -4.24
CA LEU A 293 -23.96 -1.09 -2.88
C LEU A 293 -25.49 -0.95 -2.83
N SER A 294 -26.14 -1.55 -1.84
CA SER A 294 -27.55 -1.34 -1.59
C SER A 294 -27.83 -1.08 -0.12
N VAL A 295 -28.78 -0.19 0.14
CA VAL A 295 -29.31 0.08 1.48
C VAL A 295 -30.81 -0.15 1.42
N SER A 296 -31.30 -1.08 2.24
CA SER A 296 -32.69 -1.48 2.32
C SER A 296 -33.21 -1.26 3.72
N ASP A 297 -34.44 -0.77 3.84
CA ASP A 297 -35.23 -0.72 5.07
C ASP A 297 -36.50 -1.54 4.96
N ASN A 298 -37.04 -2.02 6.07
CA ASN A 298 -38.32 -2.69 6.17
C ASN A 298 -39.42 -1.79 6.76
N GLY A 299 -39.27 -0.48 6.56
CA GLY A 299 -40.21 0.51 7.10
C GLY A 299 -41.48 0.69 6.27
N LEU A 300 -42.08 1.88 6.37
CA LEU A 300 -43.39 2.18 5.76
C LEU A 300 -43.40 2.03 4.24
N GLY A 301 -42.27 2.18 3.56
CA GLY A 301 -42.22 2.14 2.11
C GLY A 301 -43.18 3.12 1.41
N LYS A 302 -43.63 2.75 0.21
CA LYS A 302 -44.69 3.45 -0.53
C LYS A 302 -45.78 2.46 -1.02
N PRO A 303 -47.06 2.76 -0.82
CA PRO A 303 -48.18 1.83 -1.17
C PRO A 303 -48.29 1.52 -2.67
N ASP A 304 -47.80 2.37 -3.56
CA ASP A 304 -48.03 2.29 -5.01
C ASP A 304 -46.75 1.93 -5.78
N GLY A 305 -46.04 0.90 -5.41
CA GLY A 305 -44.90 0.31 -6.11
C GLY A 305 -44.40 1.11 -7.32
N GLY A 306 -43.62 2.19 -7.10
CA GLY A 306 -43.13 3.05 -8.17
C GLY A 306 -41.75 3.63 -7.85
N PHE A 307 -41.02 4.04 -8.89
CA PHE A 307 -39.80 4.81 -8.73
C PHE A 307 -40.11 6.06 -7.89
N ALA A 308 -39.57 6.13 -6.69
CA ALA A 308 -39.76 7.26 -5.79
C ALA A 308 -39.15 8.54 -6.39
N GLN A 309 -39.93 9.31 -7.14
CA GLN A 309 -39.64 10.72 -7.39
C GLN A 309 -39.91 11.51 -6.09
N GLY A 310 -39.06 11.30 -5.09
CA GLY A 310 -39.04 12.12 -3.90
C GLY A 310 -38.71 13.56 -4.25
N LYS A 311 -39.38 14.55 -3.59
CA LYS A 311 -38.90 15.92 -3.63
C LYS A 311 -37.42 15.92 -3.37
N SER A 312 -36.60 16.45 -4.31
CA SER A 312 -35.16 16.48 -4.27
C SER A 312 -34.69 17.25 -3.02
N GLY A 313 -34.53 16.53 -1.92
CA GLY A 313 -33.86 17.08 -0.73
C GLY A 313 -32.35 17.13 -0.94
N LEU A 314 -31.65 17.89 -0.11
CA LEU A 314 -30.20 18.06 -0.17
C LEU A 314 -29.45 16.72 -0.19
N GLY A 315 -29.92 15.71 0.59
CA GLY A 315 -29.31 14.37 0.66
C GLY A 315 -29.37 13.60 -0.65
N THR A 316 -30.52 13.67 -1.37
CA THR A 316 -30.64 13.03 -2.68
C THR A 316 -29.69 13.64 -3.73
N GLY A 317 -29.45 14.97 -3.65
CA GLY A 317 -28.45 15.64 -4.49
C GLY A 317 -27.04 15.15 -4.21
N ILE A 318 -26.68 14.98 -2.94
CA ILE A 318 -25.36 14.47 -2.52
C ILE A 318 -25.16 13.03 -3.02
N ILE A 319 -26.13 12.14 -2.82
CA ILE A 319 -26.05 10.75 -3.28
C ILE A 319 -25.84 10.68 -4.80
N LYS A 320 -26.57 11.48 -5.57
CA LYS A 320 -26.40 11.52 -7.04
C LYS A 320 -25.02 12.03 -7.45
N ALA A 321 -24.52 13.10 -6.81
CA ALA A 321 -23.20 13.64 -7.11
C ALA A 321 -22.08 12.64 -6.78
N LEU A 322 -22.16 11.96 -5.64
CA LEU A 322 -21.18 10.94 -5.23
C LEU A 322 -21.26 9.69 -6.13
N ALA A 323 -22.46 9.27 -6.53
CA ALA A 323 -22.62 8.16 -7.46
C ALA A 323 -22.02 8.49 -8.85
N GLN A 324 -22.20 9.71 -9.34
CA GLN A 324 -21.54 10.18 -10.57
C GLN A 324 -20.01 10.16 -10.45
N GLN A 325 -19.46 10.56 -9.31
CA GLN A 325 -18.02 10.50 -9.06
C GLN A 325 -17.47 9.07 -9.05
N LEU A 326 -18.32 8.09 -8.74
CA LEU A 326 -18.03 6.66 -8.75
C LEU A 326 -18.36 5.98 -10.09
N ASP A 327 -18.76 6.73 -11.12
CA ASP A 327 -19.28 6.20 -12.40
C ASP A 327 -20.40 5.16 -12.21
N ALA A 328 -21.27 5.40 -11.23
CA ALA A 328 -22.30 4.47 -10.79
C ALA A 328 -23.73 5.04 -11.03
N GLN A 329 -24.68 4.13 -11.23
CA GLN A 329 -26.09 4.46 -11.38
C GLN A 329 -26.84 4.27 -10.06
N VAL A 330 -27.79 5.16 -9.77
CA VAL A 330 -28.66 5.09 -8.59
C VAL A 330 -30.04 4.63 -9.02
N VAL A 331 -30.53 3.54 -8.40
CA VAL A 331 -31.88 3.02 -8.60
C VAL A 331 -32.58 2.94 -7.23
N THR A 332 -33.79 3.47 -7.15
CA THR A 332 -34.59 3.43 -5.93
C THR A 332 -35.87 2.60 -6.21
N LEU A 333 -36.08 1.58 -5.41
CA LEU A 333 -37.28 0.75 -5.40
C LEU A 333 -37.99 0.93 -4.05
N ALA A 334 -39.27 1.19 -4.07
CA ALA A 334 -40.07 1.30 -2.85
C ALA A 334 -41.41 0.57 -3.06
N ASP A 335 -41.78 -0.26 -2.10
CA ASP A 335 -43.07 -0.97 -2.06
C ASP A 335 -43.68 -0.88 -0.66
N SER A 336 -44.74 -1.61 -0.40
CA SER A 336 -45.40 -1.67 0.91
C SER A 336 -44.53 -2.36 2.01
N LYS A 337 -43.38 -2.92 1.68
CA LYS A 337 -42.49 -3.64 2.61
C LYS A 337 -41.24 -2.87 2.94
N GLY A 338 -41.04 -1.68 2.34
CA GLY A 338 -39.90 -0.83 2.62
C GLY A 338 -39.30 -0.17 1.37
N THR A 339 -38.11 0.38 1.52
CA THR A 339 -37.36 1.07 0.45
C THR A 339 -36.00 0.42 0.27
N THR A 340 -35.58 0.23 -0.97
CA THR A 340 -34.23 -0.18 -1.34
C THR A 340 -33.63 0.82 -2.30
N VAL A 341 -32.48 1.38 -1.95
CA VAL A 341 -31.65 2.21 -2.84
C VAL A 341 -30.42 1.44 -3.22
N SER A 342 -30.18 1.27 -4.51
CA SER A 342 -29.02 0.57 -5.07
C SER A 342 -28.16 1.53 -5.87
N ILE A 343 -26.86 1.46 -5.66
CA ILE A 343 -25.82 2.15 -6.40
C ILE A 343 -24.97 1.09 -7.10
N THR A 344 -24.98 1.10 -8.42
CA THR A 344 -24.34 0.04 -9.23
C THR A 344 -23.31 0.65 -10.18
N HIS A 345 -22.08 0.17 -10.07
CA HIS A 345 -21.03 0.40 -11.04
C HIS A 345 -20.89 -0.84 -11.92
N ALA A 346 -21.12 -0.68 -13.23
CA ALA A 346 -20.95 -1.75 -14.20
C ALA A 346 -20.13 -1.24 -15.38
N THR A 347 -19.05 -1.93 -15.69
CA THR A 347 -18.15 -1.63 -16.80
C THR A 347 -18.74 -2.03 -18.16
N PHE A 348 -19.81 -2.83 -18.17
CA PHE A 348 -20.53 -3.21 -19.39
C PHE A 348 -21.91 -2.57 -19.42
N SER A 349 -22.15 -1.79 -20.47
CA SER A 349 -23.48 -1.24 -20.77
C SER A 349 -24.47 -2.39 -20.99
N ALA A 350 -25.61 -2.33 -20.31
CA ALA A 350 -26.73 -3.26 -20.49
C ALA A 350 -27.34 -3.13 -21.90
N LYS A 351 -26.66 -3.66 -22.92
CA LYS A 351 -27.14 -3.67 -24.32
C LYS A 351 -27.63 -5.03 -24.78
N GLU A 352 -27.71 -6.03 -23.89
CA GLU A 352 -28.12 -7.40 -24.26
C GLU A 352 -29.20 -8.02 -23.35
N ILE A 353 -30.23 -7.23 -22.97
CA ILE A 353 -31.47 -7.83 -22.48
C ILE A 353 -32.64 -7.22 -23.26
N ARG A 354 -32.66 -7.50 -24.57
CA ARG A 354 -33.84 -7.43 -25.43
C ARG A 354 -33.66 -8.42 -26.57
N ALA A 355 -33.83 -9.71 -26.28
CA ALA A 355 -34.26 -10.73 -27.23
C ALA A 355 -34.22 -12.11 -26.54
N ALA A 356 -35.28 -12.52 -25.94
CA ALA A 356 -35.83 -13.89 -25.94
C ALA A 356 -37.21 -13.85 -25.32
#